data_feaa0d7110103df1110254f34506accd
#
_entry.id   feaa0d7110103df1110254f34506accd
#
_cell.length_a   1.000
_cell.length_b   1.000
_cell.length_c   1.000
_cell.angle_alpha   90.00
_cell.angle_beta   90.00
_cell.angle_gamma   90.00
#
_symmetry.space_group_name_H-M   'P 1'
#
loop_
_entity.id
_entity.type
_entity.pdbx_description
1 polymer ?
#
loop_
_entity_poly.entity_id
_entity_poly.type
_entity_poly.pdbx_seq_one_letter_code
_entity_poly.pdbx_strand_id
1 'polypeptide(L)'
;NVKAGTDYYYYFTVVDTDLNESKASNVVSCCPLEGEPPVIVHTPVETLTPDKAIAITADITDNVKVAGATLYYKNKSADSWKSVDMRNTTGSVYKATIAAYEVTDEEILYYITATDGANVGYCGTADEPNVIVPHYVTGIEIVSKPDKLNYDLKQELDSTGMVVKAVYNDGTRTAVSDYTLQGFDSKTEGEKTVTVAYNGFTAEFTVTVKHTHEYYSEITKQPTCSEKGERTYKCDICGDIYTEDIAKTEHDYEDTVVKPTCTERGYTEHICKVCADSYKDDYTPALGHDHISQITKQVSCETDGEKTFTCTRCGDTYTEAIPATG
;
A
#
# COMPACT_ATOMS: atom_id res chain seq x y z
N ASN A 1 -32.62 -71.66 3.50
CA ASN A 1 -31.50 -70.72 3.32
C ASN A 1 -30.86 -70.50 4.69
N VAL A 2 -29.61 -70.92 4.87
CA VAL A 2 -28.79 -70.61 6.02
C VAL A 2 -28.08 -69.27 5.76
N LYS A 3 -27.92 -68.43 6.79
CA LYS A 3 -27.25 -67.14 6.71
C LYS A 3 -25.82 -67.30 7.24
N ALA A 4 -24.85 -66.89 6.48
CA ALA A 4 -23.44 -66.88 6.90
C ALA A 4 -23.25 -66.12 8.22
N GLY A 5 -22.30 -66.56 9.05
CA GLY A 5 -22.02 -65.98 10.35
C GLY A 5 -23.10 -66.21 11.43
N THR A 6 -24.10 -67.05 11.17
CA THR A 6 -25.16 -67.42 12.14
C THR A 6 -24.97 -68.83 12.58
N ASP A 7 -24.97 -69.12 13.90
CA ASP A 7 -24.89 -70.45 14.42
C ASP A 7 -26.22 -71.16 14.22
N TYR A 8 -26.16 -72.30 13.55
CA TYR A 8 -27.32 -73.18 13.36
C TYR A 8 -27.06 -74.44 14.14
N TYR A 9 -28.15 -74.90 14.78
CA TYR A 9 -28.12 -76.09 15.61
C TYR A 9 -29.04 -77.15 14.98
N TYR A 10 -28.52 -78.33 14.78
CA TYR A 10 -29.24 -79.43 14.14
C TYR A 10 -29.31 -80.64 15.08
N TYR A 11 -30.45 -81.29 15.05
CA TYR A 11 -30.61 -82.62 15.62
C TYR A 11 -31.50 -83.43 14.67
N PHE A 12 -31.46 -84.77 14.84
CA PHE A 12 -32.27 -85.65 14.05
C PHE A 12 -33.22 -86.43 14.98
N THR A 13 -34.40 -86.68 14.49
CA THR A 13 -35.35 -87.64 15.04
C THR A 13 -35.66 -88.67 13.95
N VAL A 14 -36.00 -89.92 14.33
CA VAL A 14 -36.44 -90.95 13.41
C VAL A 14 -37.88 -91.21 13.70
N VAL A 15 -38.69 -91.31 12.65
CA VAL A 15 -40.10 -91.64 12.73
C VAL A 15 -40.32 -93.02 12.20
N ASP A 16 -40.94 -93.91 12.97
CA ASP A 16 -41.32 -95.27 12.55
C ASP A 16 -42.51 -95.36 11.64
N THR A 17 -42.89 -96.52 11.16
CA THR A 17 -44.02 -96.78 10.27
C THR A 17 -45.34 -96.40 10.90
N ASP A 18 -45.42 -96.33 12.22
CA ASP A 18 -46.64 -96.02 12.99
C ASP A 18 -46.66 -94.55 13.42
N LEU A 19 -45.75 -93.69 12.82
CA LEU A 19 -45.61 -92.28 13.08
C LEU A 19 -45.14 -91.92 14.52
N ASN A 20 -44.52 -92.87 15.23
CA ASN A 20 -43.85 -92.47 16.50
C ASN A 20 -42.48 -91.87 16.25
N GLU A 21 -42.20 -90.78 16.92
CA GLU A 21 -40.95 -90.05 16.79
C GLU A 21 -39.94 -90.47 17.91
N SER A 22 -38.72 -90.75 17.53
CA SER A 22 -37.68 -91.08 18.46
C SER A 22 -37.25 -89.86 19.27
N LYS A 23 -36.47 -90.06 20.33
CA LYS A 23 -35.77 -88.99 21.00
C LYS A 23 -34.85 -88.31 20.02
N ALA A 24 -34.68 -86.97 20.19
CA ALA A 24 -33.67 -86.18 19.42
C ALA A 24 -32.27 -86.72 19.59
N SER A 25 -31.51 -86.77 18.53
CA SER A 25 -30.07 -87.03 18.59
C SER A 25 -29.34 -85.95 19.43
N ASN A 26 -28.03 -86.11 19.61
CA ASN A 26 -27.20 -84.97 20.07
C ASN A 26 -27.34 -83.75 19.10
N VAL A 27 -27.27 -82.57 19.66
CA VAL A 27 -27.23 -81.36 18.90
C VAL A 27 -25.84 -81.11 18.33
N VAL A 28 -25.76 -80.82 17.05
CA VAL A 28 -24.54 -80.41 16.38
C VAL A 28 -24.70 -78.98 15.94
N SER A 29 -23.74 -78.12 16.21
CA SER A 29 -23.75 -76.74 15.75
C SER A 29 -22.89 -76.61 14.50
N CYS A 30 -23.31 -75.76 13.60
CA CYS A 30 -22.60 -75.33 12.41
C CYS A 30 -22.81 -73.83 12.19
N CYS A 31 -21.74 -73.09 12.01
CA CYS A 31 -21.77 -71.73 11.51
C CYS A 31 -21.31 -71.80 10.07
N PRO A 32 -22.16 -71.52 9.08
CA PRO A 32 -21.72 -71.40 7.71
C PRO A 32 -20.65 -70.37 7.58
N LEU A 33 -19.55 -70.70 6.94
CA LEU A 33 -18.45 -69.78 6.70
C LEU A 33 -18.93 -68.64 5.78
N GLU A 34 -18.49 -67.46 6.12
CA GLU A 34 -18.57 -66.28 5.22
C GLU A 34 -17.83 -66.61 3.93
N GLY A 35 -18.48 -66.42 2.78
CA GLY A 35 -17.94 -66.78 1.47
C GLY A 35 -17.62 -65.55 0.58
N GLU A 36 -18.13 -64.38 1.00
CA GLU A 36 -17.97 -63.16 0.22
C GLU A 36 -17.01 -62.21 0.94
N PRO A 37 -15.99 -61.67 0.21
CA PRO A 37 -15.07 -60.71 0.79
C PRO A 37 -15.75 -59.33 0.98
N PRO A 38 -15.22 -58.47 1.89
CA PRO A 38 -15.67 -57.08 2.01
C PRO A 38 -15.57 -56.33 0.68
N VAL A 39 -16.58 -55.51 0.42
CA VAL A 39 -16.66 -54.66 -0.76
C VAL A 39 -16.07 -53.29 -0.40
N ILE A 40 -15.08 -52.83 -1.17
CA ILE A 40 -14.41 -51.56 -1.00
C ILE A 40 -14.81 -50.60 -2.15
N VAL A 41 -15.49 -49.52 -1.81
CA VAL A 41 -15.79 -48.41 -2.74
C VAL A 41 -14.90 -47.23 -2.39
N HIS A 42 -14.01 -46.87 -3.30
CA HIS A 42 -13.06 -45.79 -3.11
C HIS A 42 -12.98 -44.90 -4.36
N THR A 43 -12.95 -43.60 -4.14
CA THR A 43 -12.59 -42.64 -5.19
C THR A 43 -11.11 -42.33 -5.06
N PRO A 44 -10.28 -42.69 -6.05
CA PRO A 44 -8.85 -42.46 -5.99
C PRO A 44 -8.47 -41.02 -5.77
N VAL A 45 -7.46 -40.77 -4.95
CA VAL A 45 -6.78 -39.48 -4.87
C VAL A 45 -5.83 -39.40 -6.06
N GLU A 46 -5.98 -38.39 -6.89
CA GLU A 46 -5.24 -38.27 -8.16
C GLU A 46 -3.92 -37.52 -8.00
N THR A 47 -3.88 -36.49 -7.11
CA THR A 47 -2.71 -35.61 -7.00
C THR A 47 -2.21 -35.47 -5.56
N LEU A 48 -0.90 -35.20 -5.43
CA LEU A 48 -0.26 -34.87 -4.16
C LEU A 48 0.51 -33.54 -4.25
N THR A 49 0.70 -32.95 -3.08
CA THR A 49 1.65 -31.85 -2.88
C THR A 49 2.72 -32.35 -1.91
N PRO A 50 4.02 -32.23 -2.19
CA PRO A 50 5.08 -32.62 -1.27
C PRO A 50 4.91 -32.00 0.12
N ASP A 51 5.33 -32.74 1.14
CA ASP A 51 5.24 -32.32 2.55
C ASP A 51 3.81 -32.04 3.07
N LYS A 52 2.79 -32.54 2.36
CA LYS A 52 1.39 -32.49 2.80
C LYS A 52 0.84 -33.89 3.03
N ALA A 53 0.24 -34.10 4.19
CA ALA A 53 -0.40 -35.38 4.51
C ALA A 53 -1.57 -35.69 3.56
N ILE A 54 -1.69 -36.96 3.15
CA ILE A 54 -2.75 -37.41 2.24
C ILE A 54 -3.72 -38.28 3.04
N ALA A 55 -5.02 -37.87 3.01
CA ALA A 55 -6.07 -38.66 3.60
C ALA A 55 -6.67 -39.63 2.55
N ILE A 56 -6.65 -40.92 2.80
CA ILE A 56 -7.31 -41.91 1.99
C ILE A 56 -8.57 -42.36 2.72
N THR A 57 -9.72 -42.30 2.05
CA THR A 57 -11.02 -42.71 2.59
C THR A 57 -11.69 -43.70 1.66
N ALA A 58 -12.36 -44.68 2.22
CA ALA A 58 -13.10 -45.69 1.48
C ALA A 58 -14.37 -46.04 2.23
N ASP A 59 -15.46 -46.30 1.51
CA ASP A 59 -16.66 -46.97 2.02
C ASP A 59 -16.41 -48.47 1.95
N ILE A 60 -16.42 -49.12 3.10
CA ILE A 60 -16.12 -50.59 3.22
C ILE A 60 -17.32 -51.24 3.89
N THR A 61 -17.92 -52.14 3.19
CA THR A 61 -19.10 -52.88 3.64
C THR A 61 -18.88 -54.38 3.53
N ASP A 62 -19.57 -55.11 4.36
CA ASP A 62 -19.55 -56.55 4.36
C ASP A 62 -20.92 -57.07 4.79
N ASN A 63 -21.29 -58.26 4.33
CA ASN A 63 -22.59 -58.88 4.64
C ASN A 63 -22.67 -59.41 6.10
N VAL A 64 -21.54 -59.56 6.77
CA VAL A 64 -21.48 -59.97 8.20
C VAL A 64 -20.76 -58.88 9.01
N LYS A 65 -19.50 -58.64 8.77
CA LYS A 65 -18.70 -57.56 9.42
C LYS A 65 -17.38 -57.33 8.71
N VAL A 66 -16.93 -56.10 8.70
CA VAL A 66 -15.54 -55.76 8.40
C VAL A 66 -14.74 -55.94 9.67
N ALA A 67 -13.77 -56.90 9.67
CA ALA A 67 -12.89 -57.16 10.81
C ALA A 67 -11.70 -56.20 10.86
N GLY A 68 -11.24 -55.74 9.69
CA GLY A 68 -10.14 -54.75 9.56
C GLY A 68 -9.98 -54.25 8.14
N ALA A 69 -9.33 -53.12 8.00
CA ALA A 69 -8.96 -52.55 6.70
C ALA A 69 -7.55 -51.94 6.80
N THR A 70 -6.75 -52.07 5.74
CA THR A 70 -5.36 -51.64 5.70
C THR A 70 -5.07 -50.94 4.40
N LEU A 71 -4.46 -49.75 4.49
CA LEU A 71 -3.87 -49.04 3.37
C LEU A 71 -2.41 -49.47 3.22
N TYR A 72 -2.03 -49.93 2.05
CA TYR A 72 -0.66 -50.14 1.64
C TYR A 72 -0.23 -49.03 0.68
N TYR A 73 0.97 -48.46 0.92
CA TYR A 73 1.50 -47.41 0.07
C TYR A 73 3.03 -47.44 0.00
N LYS A 74 3.58 -46.86 -1.04
CA LYS A 74 5.00 -46.59 -1.20
C LYS A 74 5.25 -45.46 -2.19
N ASN A 75 6.37 -44.75 -2.07
CA ASN A 75 6.90 -43.95 -3.16
C ASN A 75 7.31 -44.85 -4.32
N LYS A 76 7.18 -44.39 -5.55
CA LYS A 76 7.42 -45.20 -6.76
C LYS A 76 8.81 -45.86 -6.77
N SER A 77 9.83 -45.14 -6.31
CA SER A 77 11.22 -45.63 -6.23
C SER A 77 11.49 -46.59 -5.08
N ALA A 78 10.57 -46.68 -4.11
CA ALA A 78 10.78 -47.51 -2.93
C ALA A 78 10.61 -49.02 -3.23
N ASP A 79 11.49 -49.86 -2.71
CA ASP A 79 11.46 -51.31 -2.91
C ASP A 79 10.35 -52.03 -2.13
N SER A 80 9.94 -51.46 -0.99
CA SER A 80 9.01 -52.13 -0.08
C SER A 80 7.76 -51.30 0.17
N TRP A 81 6.63 -52.01 0.33
CA TRP A 81 5.36 -51.45 0.75
C TRP A 81 5.36 -51.12 2.25
N LYS A 82 4.82 -49.97 2.62
CA LYS A 82 4.44 -49.61 3.97
C LYS A 82 2.95 -49.85 4.15
N SER A 83 2.51 -50.02 5.38
CA SER A 83 1.10 -50.22 5.69
C SER A 83 0.64 -49.38 6.88
N VAL A 84 -0.60 -48.99 6.85
CA VAL A 84 -1.29 -48.29 7.94
C VAL A 84 -2.73 -48.79 8.06
N ASP A 85 -3.18 -49.05 9.28
CA ASP A 85 -4.55 -49.49 9.52
C ASP A 85 -5.52 -48.34 9.24
N MET A 86 -6.58 -48.67 8.51
CA MET A 86 -7.69 -47.71 8.25
C MET A 86 -8.67 -47.80 9.43
N ARG A 87 -9.01 -46.66 9.98
CA ARG A 87 -9.95 -46.57 11.11
C ARG A 87 -11.35 -46.24 10.60
N ASN A 88 -12.35 -47.00 11.11
CA ASN A 88 -13.75 -46.65 10.90
C ASN A 88 -14.04 -45.31 11.59
N THR A 89 -14.63 -44.35 10.86
CA THR A 89 -14.93 -43.04 11.38
C THR A 89 -16.44 -42.83 11.59
N THR A 90 -17.28 -43.30 10.64
CA THR A 90 -18.73 -43.17 10.75
C THR A 90 -19.38 -44.14 9.75
N GLY A 91 -20.23 -45.05 10.24
CA GLY A 91 -20.95 -46.01 9.37
C GLY A 91 -19.96 -46.95 8.66
N SER A 92 -19.96 -46.92 7.32
CA SER A 92 -19.05 -47.69 6.47
C SER A 92 -17.75 -47.00 6.10
N VAL A 93 -17.53 -45.71 6.54
CA VAL A 93 -16.38 -44.93 6.14
C VAL A 93 -15.15 -45.28 6.95
N TYR A 94 -14.12 -45.73 6.26
CA TYR A 94 -12.80 -45.99 6.79
C TYR A 94 -11.81 -44.95 6.28
N LYS A 95 -10.87 -44.53 7.14
CA LYS A 95 -9.87 -43.51 6.84
C LYS A 95 -8.47 -43.91 7.31
N ALA A 96 -7.48 -43.69 6.46
CA ALA A 96 -6.07 -43.70 6.82
C ALA A 96 -5.42 -42.38 6.34
N THR A 97 -4.23 -42.09 6.88
CA THR A 97 -3.48 -40.91 6.51
C THR A 97 -2.04 -41.26 6.23
N ILE A 98 -1.54 -40.97 5.03
CA ILE A 98 -0.11 -41.00 4.71
C ILE A 98 0.47 -39.71 5.33
N ALA A 99 1.42 -39.85 6.22
CA ALA A 99 2.01 -38.74 6.94
C ALA A 99 2.79 -37.79 6.00
N ALA A 100 2.77 -36.47 6.28
CA ALA A 100 3.39 -35.45 5.44
C ALA A 100 4.86 -35.75 5.09
N TYR A 101 5.64 -36.25 6.06
CA TYR A 101 7.05 -36.60 5.87
C TYR A 101 7.30 -37.83 4.95
N GLU A 102 6.23 -38.58 4.60
CA GLU A 102 6.27 -39.69 3.64
C GLU A 102 5.91 -39.24 2.22
N VAL A 103 5.36 -38.01 2.06
CA VAL A 103 4.90 -37.48 0.79
C VAL A 103 6.02 -36.63 0.19
N THR A 104 6.71 -37.25 -0.78
CA THR A 104 7.78 -36.57 -1.53
C THR A 104 7.28 -36.01 -2.85
N ASP A 105 8.18 -35.55 -3.73
CA ASP A 105 7.91 -35.13 -5.10
C ASP A 105 7.81 -36.31 -6.10
N GLU A 106 7.73 -37.54 -5.60
CA GLU A 106 7.53 -38.75 -6.39
C GLU A 106 6.04 -39.16 -6.40
N GLU A 107 5.68 -40.00 -7.39
CA GLU A 107 4.40 -40.68 -7.41
C GLU A 107 4.28 -41.61 -6.17
N ILE A 108 3.09 -41.64 -5.55
CA ILE A 108 2.76 -42.61 -4.51
C ILE A 108 1.87 -43.68 -5.12
N LEU A 109 2.31 -44.94 -5.00
CA LEU A 109 1.53 -46.12 -5.32
C LEU A 109 0.79 -46.58 -4.09
N TYR A 110 -0.49 -46.93 -4.18
CA TYR A 110 -1.24 -47.45 -3.03
C TYR A 110 -2.36 -48.41 -3.41
N TYR A 111 -2.74 -49.28 -2.50
CA TYR A 111 -3.93 -50.11 -2.58
C TYR A 111 -4.53 -50.32 -1.19
N ILE A 112 -5.80 -50.69 -1.16
CA ILE A 112 -6.56 -50.88 0.08
C ILE A 112 -6.96 -52.38 0.17
N THR A 113 -6.81 -52.96 1.33
CA THR A 113 -7.38 -54.29 1.64
C THR A 113 -8.37 -54.15 2.76
N ALA A 114 -9.40 -55.00 2.78
CA ALA A 114 -10.30 -55.17 3.91
C ALA A 114 -10.59 -56.68 4.14
N THR A 115 -10.72 -57.05 5.38
CA THR A 115 -10.99 -58.45 5.74
C THR A 115 -12.18 -58.59 6.67
N ASP A 116 -12.94 -59.65 6.50
CA ASP A 116 -13.98 -60.13 7.43
C ASP A 116 -13.41 -61.07 8.53
N GLY A 117 -12.15 -61.47 8.38
CA GLY A 117 -11.43 -62.45 9.19
C GLY A 117 -11.22 -63.79 8.49
N ALA A 118 -11.89 -64.03 7.36
CA ALA A 118 -11.78 -65.25 6.52
C ALA A 118 -11.38 -64.89 5.08
N ASN A 119 -11.96 -63.87 4.52
CA ASN A 119 -11.78 -63.41 3.14
C ASN A 119 -11.12 -62.02 3.13
N VAL A 120 -10.56 -61.62 1.98
CA VAL A 120 -9.92 -60.30 1.77
C VAL A 120 -10.47 -59.71 0.48
N GLY A 121 -11.02 -58.52 0.60
CA GLY A 121 -11.40 -57.62 -0.49
C GLY A 121 -10.27 -56.69 -0.82
N TYR A 122 -10.20 -56.20 -2.06
CA TYR A 122 -9.16 -55.33 -2.57
C TYR A 122 -9.73 -54.13 -3.33
N CYS A 123 -9.07 -52.99 -3.21
CA CYS A 123 -9.18 -51.86 -4.13
C CYS A 123 -7.76 -51.48 -4.62
N GLY A 124 -7.43 -51.84 -5.84
CA GLY A 124 -6.07 -51.98 -6.32
C GLY A 124 -5.34 -53.19 -5.76
N THR A 125 -4.14 -53.46 -6.25
CA THR A 125 -3.27 -54.53 -5.77
C THR A 125 -1.78 -54.11 -5.82
N ALA A 126 -0.89 -54.89 -5.29
CA ALA A 126 0.56 -54.61 -5.39
C ALA A 126 1.05 -54.54 -6.85
N ASP A 127 0.42 -55.33 -7.75
CA ASP A 127 0.74 -55.36 -9.20
C ASP A 127 0.00 -54.29 -10.01
N GLU A 128 -1.18 -53.90 -9.56
CA GLU A 128 -2.03 -52.87 -10.19
C GLU A 128 -2.50 -51.85 -9.11
N PRO A 129 -1.59 -51.01 -8.59
CA PRO A 129 -1.93 -50.04 -7.55
C PRO A 129 -2.65 -48.82 -8.12
N ASN A 130 -3.37 -48.08 -7.28
CA ASN A 130 -3.75 -46.74 -7.54
C ASN A 130 -2.49 -45.86 -7.50
N VAL A 131 -2.50 -44.74 -8.29
CA VAL A 131 -1.34 -43.84 -8.41
C VAL A 131 -1.77 -42.43 -8.05
N ILE A 132 -0.99 -41.77 -7.19
CA ILE A 132 -1.12 -40.35 -6.88
C ILE A 132 0.09 -39.65 -7.50
N VAL A 133 -0.18 -38.68 -8.41
CA VAL A 133 0.91 -37.98 -9.08
C VAL A 133 1.22 -36.65 -8.40
N PRO A 134 2.49 -36.22 -8.36
CA PRO A 134 2.84 -34.88 -7.85
C PRO A 134 2.20 -33.79 -8.70
N HIS A 135 1.52 -32.84 -8.03
CA HIS A 135 0.98 -31.63 -8.68
C HIS A 135 1.09 -30.46 -7.71
N TYR A 136 2.10 -29.63 -7.90
CA TYR A 136 2.40 -28.53 -7.00
C TYR A 136 2.92 -27.31 -7.76
N VAL A 137 2.72 -26.15 -7.16
CA VAL A 137 3.16 -24.86 -7.74
C VAL A 137 4.69 -24.77 -7.67
N THR A 138 5.32 -24.43 -8.80
CA THR A 138 6.77 -24.22 -8.96
C THR A 138 7.11 -22.75 -9.22
N GLY A 139 6.11 -21.91 -9.47
CA GLY A 139 6.30 -20.49 -9.72
C GLY A 139 4.99 -19.75 -10.02
N ILE A 140 5.11 -18.47 -10.28
CA ILE A 140 4.01 -17.63 -10.76
C ILE A 140 4.45 -16.81 -11.98
N GLU A 141 3.49 -16.46 -12.81
CA GLU A 141 3.70 -15.65 -14.02
C GLU A 141 2.66 -14.52 -14.06
N ILE A 142 3.11 -13.29 -14.29
CA ILE A 142 2.23 -12.16 -14.61
C ILE A 142 1.97 -12.20 -16.12
N VAL A 143 0.82 -12.71 -16.51
CA VAL A 143 0.42 -12.82 -17.92
C VAL A 143 -0.01 -11.48 -18.48
N SER A 144 -0.72 -10.68 -17.66
CA SER A 144 -1.13 -9.32 -17.97
C SER A 144 -0.86 -8.44 -16.78
N LYS A 145 -0.20 -7.30 -17.01
CA LYS A 145 -0.05 -6.23 -16.00
C LYS A 145 -1.40 -5.51 -15.82
N PRO A 146 -1.57 -4.74 -14.74
CA PRO A 146 -2.73 -3.86 -14.60
C PRO A 146 -2.90 -2.90 -15.78
N ASP A 147 -4.15 -2.54 -16.08
CA ASP A 147 -4.47 -1.56 -17.13
C ASP A 147 -3.88 -0.18 -16.83
N LYS A 148 -3.76 0.17 -15.55
CA LYS A 148 -3.17 1.41 -15.07
C LYS A 148 -1.76 1.19 -14.55
N LEU A 149 -0.78 1.85 -15.19
CA LEU A 149 0.64 1.80 -14.80
C LEU A 149 1.21 3.18 -14.43
N ASN A 150 0.40 4.26 -14.56
CA ASN A 150 0.79 5.61 -14.19
C ASN A 150 -0.16 6.15 -13.12
N TYR A 151 0.42 6.67 -12.05
CA TYR A 151 -0.29 7.14 -10.86
C TYR A 151 0.15 8.55 -10.52
N ASP A 152 -0.77 9.33 -9.93
CA ASP A 152 -0.43 10.56 -9.25
C ASP A 152 -0.06 10.28 -7.78
N LEU A 153 0.53 11.29 -7.12
CA LEU A 153 0.81 11.20 -5.68
C LEU A 153 -0.47 10.89 -4.89
N LYS A 154 -0.34 10.03 -3.88
CA LYS A 154 -1.41 9.59 -2.96
C LYS A 154 -2.53 8.76 -3.60
N GLN A 155 -2.43 8.35 -4.85
CA GLN A 155 -3.37 7.40 -5.44
C GLN A 155 -3.08 5.97 -4.94
N GLU A 156 -4.12 5.17 -4.87
CA GLU A 156 -4.02 3.76 -4.55
C GLU A 156 -3.73 2.92 -5.79
N LEU A 157 -3.11 1.75 -5.59
CA LEU A 157 -2.84 0.81 -6.67
C LEU A 157 -4.15 0.19 -7.17
N ASP A 158 -4.35 0.24 -8.47
CA ASP A 158 -5.46 -0.41 -9.16
C ASP A 158 -4.93 -1.62 -9.94
N SER A 159 -5.39 -2.81 -9.54
CA SER A 159 -4.99 -4.08 -10.18
C SER A 159 -5.95 -4.54 -11.27
N THR A 160 -6.91 -3.71 -11.69
CA THR A 160 -7.85 -4.03 -12.77
C THR A 160 -7.10 -4.43 -14.04
N GLY A 161 -7.55 -5.50 -14.71
CA GLY A 161 -6.93 -6.04 -15.91
C GLY A 161 -5.71 -6.95 -15.67
N MET A 162 -5.23 -7.04 -14.42
CA MET A 162 -4.09 -7.90 -14.09
C MET A 162 -4.47 -9.37 -14.10
N VAL A 163 -3.63 -10.20 -14.73
CA VAL A 163 -3.79 -11.65 -14.77
C VAL A 163 -2.50 -12.32 -14.27
N VAL A 164 -2.65 -13.06 -13.18
CA VAL A 164 -1.56 -13.88 -12.61
C VAL A 164 -1.91 -15.35 -12.77
N LYS A 165 -0.95 -16.17 -13.16
CA LYS A 165 -1.09 -17.62 -13.22
C LYS A 165 -0.07 -18.30 -12.32
N ALA A 166 -0.50 -19.32 -11.59
CA ALA A 166 0.38 -20.31 -10.98
C ALA A 166 0.94 -21.23 -12.08
N VAL A 167 2.22 -21.53 -12.00
CA VAL A 167 2.93 -22.49 -12.85
C VAL A 167 3.18 -23.73 -12.03
N TYR A 168 2.75 -24.88 -12.55
CA TYR A 168 2.88 -26.17 -11.87
C TYR A 168 4.08 -26.98 -12.39
N ASN A 169 4.48 -28.00 -11.64
CA ASN A 169 5.61 -28.86 -11.98
C ASN A 169 5.44 -29.63 -13.29
N ASP A 170 4.20 -29.85 -13.75
CA ASP A 170 3.87 -30.46 -15.05
C ASP A 170 3.83 -29.43 -16.20
N GLY A 171 4.14 -28.16 -15.94
CA GLY A 171 4.10 -27.06 -16.89
C GLY A 171 2.71 -26.48 -17.11
N THR A 172 1.67 -26.98 -16.45
CA THR A 172 0.33 -26.39 -16.52
C THR A 172 0.31 -25.01 -15.86
N ARG A 173 -0.62 -24.14 -16.29
CA ARG A 173 -0.77 -22.76 -15.79
C ARG A 173 -2.23 -22.48 -15.50
N THR A 174 -2.54 -22.19 -14.25
CA THR A 174 -3.90 -21.89 -13.80
C THR A 174 -3.98 -20.47 -13.27
N ALA A 175 -4.99 -19.70 -13.68
CA ALA A 175 -5.23 -18.36 -13.15
C ALA A 175 -5.51 -18.41 -11.65
N VAL A 176 -4.93 -17.47 -10.91
CA VAL A 176 -5.10 -17.31 -9.46
C VAL A 176 -5.57 -15.90 -9.15
N SER A 177 -6.37 -15.75 -8.09
CA SER A 177 -6.94 -14.47 -7.65
C SER A 177 -6.60 -14.11 -6.21
N ASP A 178 -6.07 -15.06 -5.44
CA ASP A 178 -5.74 -14.94 -4.02
C ASP A 178 -4.27 -14.58 -3.75
N TYR A 179 -3.63 -13.90 -4.71
CA TYR A 179 -2.29 -13.33 -4.57
C TYR A 179 -2.32 -12.01 -3.77
N THR A 180 -1.18 -11.63 -3.23
CA THR A 180 -0.98 -10.34 -2.55
C THR A 180 -0.07 -9.42 -3.34
N LEU A 181 -0.30 -8.09 -3.23
CA LEU A 181 0.50 -7.04 -3.85
C LEU A 181 1.24 -6.26 -2.76
N GLN A 182 2.53 -6.02 -2.96
CA GLN A 182 3.39 -5.33 -2.00
C GLN A 182 4.35 -4.37 -2.73
N GLY A 183 4.91 -3.40 -1.99
CA GLY A 183 5.96 -2.51 -2.51
C GLY A 183 5.44 -1.27 -3.24
N PHE A 184 4.14 -1.12 -3.49
CA PHE A 184 3.61 0.12 -4.06
C PHE A 184 3.65 1.24 -3.02
N ASP A 185 4.26 2.37 -3.39
CA ASP A 185 4.26 3.61 -2.60
C ASP A 185 4.06 4.81 -3.52
N SER A 186 2.94 5.48 -3.36
CA SER A 186 2.59 6.71 -4.11
C SER A 186 2.87 8.01 -3.34
N LYS A 187 3.63 7.97 -2.23
CA LYS A 187 3.98 9.17 -1.46
C LYS A 187 5.08 9.99 -2.13
N THR A 188 5.89 9.35 -2.94
CA THR A 188 7.02 9.97 -3.65
C THR A 188 6.96 9.64 -5.13
N GLU A 189 7.43 10.56 -5.97
CA GLU A 189 7.55 10.34 -7.40
C GLU A 189 8.59 9.28 -7.77
N GLY A 190 8.53 8.80 -8.99
CA GLY A 190 9.48 7.86 -9.58
C GLY A 190 8.87 6.51 -9.91
N GLU A 191 9.71 5.61 -10.40
CA GLU A 191 9.36 4.22 -10.64
C GLU A 191 9.23 3.47 -9.31
N LYS A 192 8.18 2.64 -9.20
CA LYS A 192 7.91 1.77 -8.06
C LYS A 192 7.81 0.34 -8.53
N THR A 193 8.53 -0.55 -7.87
CA THR A 193 8.42 -1.98 -8.10
C THR A 193 7.30 -2.55 -7.22
N VAL A 194 6.35 -3.22 -7.86
CA VAL A 194 5.26 -3.93 -7.19
C VAL A 194 5.55 -5.42 -7.26
N THR A 195 5.61 -6.05 -6.10
CA THR A 195 5.82 -7.49 -5.95
C THR A 195 4.47 -8.19 -5.79
N VAL A 196 4.23 -9.16 -6.65
CA VAL A 196 3.10 -10.10 -6.57
C VAL A 196 3.59 -11.32 -5.81
N ALA A 197 2.88 -11.76 -4.78
CA ALA A 197 3.24 -12.95 -4.01
C ALA A 197 2.08 -13.92 -3.93
N TYR A 198 2.35 -15.19 -4.23
CA TYR A 198 1.40 -16.30 -4.17
C TYR A 198 2.15 -17.60 -3.79
N ASN A 199 1.66 -18.29 -2.78
CA ASN A 199 2.18 -19.60 -2.34
C ASN A 199 3.70 -19.65 -2.11
N GLY A 200 4.31 -18.54 -1.65
CA GLY A 200 5.74 -18.42 -1.41
C GLY A 200 6.58 -18.02 -2.64
N PHE A 201 5.98 -17.94 -3.82
CA PHE A 201 6.61 -17.45 -5.05
C PHE A 201 6.31 -15.99 -5.29
N THR A 202 7.22 -15.30 -5.97
CA THR A 202 7.06 -13.86 -6.29
C THR A 202 7.33 -13.57 -7.76
N ALA A 203 6.65 -12.55 -8.28
CA ALA A 203 6.92 -11.94 -9.57
C ALA A 203 6.77 -10.42 -9.44
N GLU A 204 7.38 -9.64 -10.31
CA GLU A 204 7.43 -8.19 -10.16
C GLU A 204 6.98 -7.47 -11.43
N PHE A 205 6.43 -6.28 -11.25
CA PHE A 205 6.20 -5.31 -12.31
C PHE A 205 6.45 -3.89 -11.82
N THR A 206 6.68 -2.97 -12.73
CA THR A 206 6.92 -1.56 -12.40
C THR A 206 5.73 -0.69 -12.76
N VAL A 207 5.48 0.32 -11.95
CA VAL A 207 4.56 1.43 -12.19
C VAL A 207 5.28 2.74 -12.00
N THR A 208 4.77 3.82 -12.56
CA THR A 208 5.36 5.16 -12.43
C THR A 208 4.43 6.06 -11.63
N VAL A 209 4.97 6.73 -10.62
CA VAL A 209 4.29 7.80 -9.89
C VAL A 209 4.83 9.13 -10.39
N LYS A 210 3.95 10.00 -10.89
CA LYS A 210 4.27 11.38 -11.34
C LYS A 210 3.31 12.34 -10.67
N HIS A 211 3.72 13.61 -10.62
CA HIS A 211 2.88 14.67 -10.11
C HIS A 211 3.05 15.93 -10.95
N THR A 212 1.94 16.49 -11.38
CA THR A 212 1.92 17.80 -11.98
C THR A 212 1.53 18.80 -10.90
N HIS A 213 2.43 19.76 -10.62
CA HIS A 213 2.17 20.75 -9.57
C HIS A 213 1.06 21.72 -9.98
N GLU A 214 0.05 21.83 -9.13
CA GLU A 214 -0.94 22.90 -9.15
C GLU A 214 -0.66 23.81 -7.97
N TYR A 215 -0.08 25.01 -8.27
CA TYR A 215 0.29 25.96 -7.22
C TYR A 215 -0.84 26.95 -6.96
N TYR A 216 -1.21 27.12 -5.70
CA TYR A 216 -1.89 28.34 -5.25
C TYR A 216 -0.86 29.30 -4.71
N SER A 217 -1.17 30.63 -4.75
CA SER A 217 -0.22 31.64 -4.29
C SER A 217 -0.86 32.61 -3.31
N GLU A 218 -0.05 33.11 -2.38
CA GLU A 218 -0.41 34.17 -1.45
C GLU A 218 0.73 35.20 -1.34
N ILE A 219 0.38 36.44 -1.02
CA ILE A 219 1.40 37.46 -0.76
C ILE A 219 1.83 37.31 0.70
N THR A 220 3.03 36.80 0.91
CA THR A 220 3.60 36.59 2.25
C THR A 220 4.30 37.82 2.80
N LYS A 221 4.75 38.74 1.91
CA LYS A 221 5.29 40.05 2.28
C LYS A 221 4.76 41.10 1.30
N GLN A 222 4.10 42.13 1.83
CA GLN A 222 3.65 43.24 1.02
C GLN A 222 4.85 44.11 0.58
N PRO A 223 4.91 44.55 -0.69
CA PRO A 223 5.95 45.48 -1.14
C PRO A 223 5.74 46.87 -0.55
N THR A 224 6.85 47.54 -0.28
CA THR A 224 6.86 48.96 0.05
C THR A 224 7.70 49.73 -0.99
N CYS A 225 7.79 51.04 -0.90
CA CYS A 225 8.68 51.82 -1.75
C CYS A 225 10.19 51.59 -1.41
N SER A 226 10.50 51.10 -0.19
CA SER A 226 11.87 50.80 0.23
C SER A 226 12.24 49.34 0.09
N GLU A 227 11.29 48.39 0.20
CA GLU A 227 11.53 46.96 0.19
C GLU A 227 10.66 46.24 -0.82
N LYS A 228 11.22 45.21 -1.45
CA LYS A 228 10.45 44.27 -2.29
C LYS A 228 9.47 43.49 -1.42
N GLY A 229 8.33 43.14 -1.96
CA GLY A 229 7.42 42.15 -1.43
C GLY A 229 7.81 40.75 -1.86
N GLU A 230 7.08 39.75 -1.35
CA GLU A 230 7.27 38.33 -1.67
C GLU A 230 5.91 37.68 -1.89
N ARG A 231 5.79 36.89 -2.93
CA ARG A 231 4.68 35.98 -3.19
C ARG A 231 5.17 34.57 -3.06
N THR A 232 4.52 33.79 -2.23
CA THR A 232 4.81 32.36 -2.03
C THR A 232 3.81 31.52 -2.81
N TYR A 233 4.31 30.55 -3.55
CA TYR A 233 3.56 29.53 -4.27
C TYR A 233 3.72 28.21 -3.57
N LYS A 234 2.62 27.47 -3.35
CA LYS A 234 2.61 26.19 -2.65
C LYS A 234 1.73 25.20 -3.37
N CYS A 235 2.20 23.95 -3.51
CA CYS A 235 1.42 22.84 -3.98
C CYS A 235 0.80 22.09 -2.80
N ASP A 236 -0.54 21.96 -2.75
CA ASP A 236 -1.24 21.28 -1.64
C ASP A 236 -1.00 19.77 -1.59
N ILE A 237 -0.68 19.17 -2.74
CA ILE A 237 -0.55 17.71 -2.84
C ILE A 237 0.81 17.25 -2.29
N CYS A 238 1.92 17.85 -2.77
CA CYS A 238 3.28 17.46 -2.39
C CYS A 238 3.92 18.36 -1.34
N GLY A 239 3.38 19.57 -1.13
CA GLY A 239 3.94 20.57 -0.23
C GLY A 239 5.14 21.34 -0.78
N ASP A 240 5.42 21.21 -2.09
CA ASP A 240 6.49 21.97 -2.73
C ASP A 240 6.20 23.47 -2.67
N ILE A 241 7.24 24.29 -2.40
CA ILE A 241 7.13 25.72 -2.17
C ILE A 241 8.25 26.46 -2.93
N TYR A 242 7.87 27.53 -3.65
CA TYR A 242 8.83 28.50 -4.15
C TYR A 242 8.30 29.92 -3.99
N THR A 243 9.19 30.92 -4.07
CA THR A 243 8.84 32.33 -3.88
C THR A 243 9.26 33.17 -5.08
N GLU A 244 8.51 34.24 -5.31
CA GLU A 244 8.82 35.27 -6.29
C GLU A 244 8.81 36.65 -5.63
N ASP A 245 9.77 37.50 -6.03
CA ASP A 245 9.82 38.90 -5.61
C ASP A 245 8.69 39.72 -6.24
N ILE A 246 8.01 40.53 -5.44
CA ILE A 246 7.10 41.58 -5.90
C ILE A 246 7.89 42.88 -5.95
N ALA A 247 7.87 43.56 -7.06
CA ALA A 247 8.54 44.87 -7.23
C ALA A 247 8.14 45.87 -6.13
N LYS A 248 9.07 46.74 -5.76
CA LYS A 248 8.79 47.87 -4.87
C LYS A 248 7.67 48.73 -5.44
N THR A 249 6.88 49.35 -4.57
CA THR A 249 5.91 50.35 -4.95
C THR A 249 6.61 51.67 -5.27
N GLU A 250 5.92 52.55 -5.95
CA GLU A 250 6.38 53.94 -6.12
C GLU A 250 6.31 54.69 -4.79
N HIS A 251 7.11 55.78 -4.66
CA HIS A 251 7.05 56.66 -3.51
C HIS A 251 5.80 57.54 -3.56
N ASP A 252 5.13 57.72 -2.45
CA ASP A 252 4.01 58.63 -2.26
C ASP A 252 4.54 59.86 -1.49
N TYR A 253 4.89 60.93 -2.23
CA TYR A 253 5.46 62.13 -1.66
C TYR A 253 4.39 63.08 -1.16
N GLU A 254 4.63 63.70 0.00
CA GLU A 254 3.92 64.88 0.50
C GLU A 254 4.80 66.12 0.27
N ASP A 255 4.22 67.13 -0.34
CA ASP A 255 4.95 68.35 -0.78
C ASP A 255 4.82 69.45 0.26
N THR A 256 5.96 70.03 0.63
CA THR A 256 6.02 71.18 1.55
C THR A 256 6.78 72.30 0.87
N VAL A 257 6.11 73.43 0.64
CA VAL A 257 6.70 74.62 0.04
C VAL A 257 7.41 75.45 1.10
N VAL A 258 8.72 75.58 1.02
CA VAL A 258 9.54 76.47 1.84
C VAL A 258 9.78 77.77 1.07
N LYS A 259 9.20 78.86 1.58
CA LYS A 259 9.29 80.20 0.95
C LYS A 259 10.75 80.68 1.10
N PRO A 260 11.25 81.45 0.08
CA PRO A 260 12.56 82.12 0.13
C PRO A 260 12.60 83.16 1.23
N THR A 261 13.76 83.25 1.92
CA THR A 261 14.07 84.36 2.83
C THR A 261 14.92 85.45 2.11
N CYS A 262 15.38 86.43 2.84
CA CYS A 262 16.26 87.43 2.26
C CYS A 262 17.61 86.83 1.78
N THR A 263 18.07 85.81 2.45
CA THR A 263 19.42 85.21 2.21
C THR A 263 19.35 83.80 1.67
N GLU A 264 18.25 83.04 1.92
CA GLU A 264 18.14 81.67 1.51
C GLU A 264 17.10 81.52 0.38
N ARG A 265 17.41 80.54 -0.49
CA ARG A 265 16.46 80.17 -1.57
C ARG A 265 15.26 79.44 -1.01
N GLY A 266 14.09 79.68 -1.58
CA GLY A 266 12.93 78.83 -1.40
C GLY A 266 13.04 77.53 -2.23
N TYR A 267 12.31 76.50 -1.85
CA TYR A 267 12.22 75.21 -2.55
C TYR A 267 10.93 74.49 -2.18
N THR A 268 10.55 73.49 -2.96
CA THR A 268 9.55 72.52 -2.58
C THR A 268 10.30 71.28 -2.04
N GLU A 269 9.96 70.84 -0.85
CA GLU A 269 10.50 69.63 -0.24
C GLU A 269 9.45 68.53 -0.37
N HIS A 270 9.84 67.38 -0.98
CA HIS A 270 9.03 66.19 -1.18
C HIS A 270 9.48 65.12 -0.19
N ILE A 271 8.59 64.68 0.71
CA ILE A 271 8.92 63.67 1.73
C ILE A 271 7.98 62.48 1.53
N CYS A 272 8.57 61.26 1.29
CA CYS A 272 7.77 60.05 1.16
C CYS A 272 7.09 59.72 2.48
N LYS A 273 5.77 59.55 2.47
CA LYS A 273 4.94 59.21 3.66
C LYS A 273 5.28 57.87 4.26
N VAL A 274 5.92 56.95 3.49
CA VAL A 274 6.17 55.56 3.94
C VAL A 274 7.60 55.38 4.41
N CYS A 275 8.60 55.84 3.65
CA CYS A 275 10.02 55.56 3.94
C CYS A 275 10.84 56.82 4.31
N ALA A 276 10.19 57.96 4.37
CA ALA A 276 10.82 59.24 4.65
C ALA A 276 11.97 59.64 3.66
N ASP A 277 12.09 58.97 2.52
CA ASP A 277 12.93 59.42 1.43
C ASP A 277 12.51 60.81 1.01
N SER A 278 13.47 61.72 0.74
CA SER A 278 13.15 63.07 0.43
C SER A 278 14.10 63.68 -0.62
N TYR A 279 13.54 64.62 -1.42
CA TYR A 279 14.30 65.43 -2.33
C TYR A 279 13.71 66.85 -2.40
N LYS A 280 14.48 67.80 -2.97
CA LYS A 280 14.07 69.20 -3.10
C LYS A 280 14.19 69.65 -4.54
N ASP A 281 13.20 70.36 -5.00
CA ASP A 281 13.17 70.98 -6.31
C ASP A 281 12.44 72.33 -6.28
N ASP A 282 12.00 72.84 -7.40
CA ASP A 282 11.30 74.13 -7.58
C ASP A 282 11.96 75.28 -6.83
N TYR A 283 13.26 75.34 -6.91
CA TYR A 283 14.01 76.37 -6.23
C TYR A 283 13.69 77.78 -6.72
N THR A 284 13.31 78.67 -5.78
CA THR A 284 13.14 80.08 -6.00
C THR A 284 14.28 80.90 -5.44
N PRO A 285 14.79 81.91 -6.13
CA PRO A 285 15.89 82.75 -5.64
C PRO A 285 15.58 83.43 -4.30
N ALA A 286 16.62 83.64 -3.49
CA ALA A 286 16.52 84.52 -2.30
C ALA A 286 16.02 85.89 -2.64
N LEU A 287 15.18 86.41 -1.78
CA LEU A 287 14.53 87.68 -2.02
C LEU A 287 15.47 88.87 -2.00
N GLY A 288 16.65 88.71 -1.44
CA GLY A 288 17.55 89.83 -1.17
C GLY A 288 17.05 90.77 -0.07
N HIS A 289 17.90 91.64 0.37
CA HIS A 289 17.50 92.66 1.34
C HIS A 289 16.85 93.88 0.67
N ASP A 290 15.79 94.37 1.29
CA ASP A 290 15.12 95.59 0.90
C ASP A 290 15.26 96.62 2.03
N HIS A 291 16.36 97.37 1.97
CA HIS A 291 16.73 98.26 3.02
C HIS A 291 16.10 99.63 2.86
N ILE A 292 15.41 100.06 3.89
CA ILE A 292 15.02 101.50 4.09
C ILE A 292 16.07 102.10 5.02
N SER A 293 16.31 103.41 4.81
CA SER A 293 17.28 104.15 5.58
C SER A 293 16.70 105.20 6.46
N GLN A 294 17.25 105.38 7.67
CA GLN A 294 16.88 106.46 8.55
C GLN A 294 18.16 107.08 9.18
N ILE A 295 18.19 108.40 9.32
CA ILE A 295 19.29 109.04 10.06
C ILE A 295 19.07 108.80 11.51
N THR A 296 19.96 108.03 12.15
CA THR A 296 19.93 107.60 13.59
C THR A 296 20.81 108.51 14.44
N LYS A 297 21.74 109.25 13.83
CA LYS A 297 22.52 110.29 14.49
C LYS A 297 22.70 111.42 13.54
N GLN A 298 22.29 112.65 13.97
CA GLN A 298 22.44 113.84 13.20
C GLN A 298 23.90 114.23 13.08
N VAL A 299 24.30 114.70 11.90
CA VAL A 299 25.61 115.27 11.60
C VAL A 299 25.77 116.65 12.21
N SER A 300 26.99 116.99 12.73
CA SER A 300 27.37 118.33 13.13
C SER A 300 28.58 118.80 12.43
N CYS A 301 29.05 120.08 12.67
CA CYS A 301 30.34 120.55 12.09
C CYS A 301 31.52 119.73 12.57
N GLU A 302 31.52 119.15 13.72
CA GLU A 302 32.71 118.50 14.32
C GLU A 302 32.54 116.99 14.46
N THR A 303 31.31 116.39 14.29
CA THR A 303 31.09 115.01 14.52
C THR A 303 30.27 114.38 13.37
N ASP A 304 30.72 113.19 12.96
CA ASP A 304 30.03 112.39 12.00
C ASP A 304 28.65 111.98 12.46
N GLY A 305 27.65 112.05 11.56
CA GLY A 305 26.34 111.46 11.75
C GLY A 305 26.36 110.01 11.37
N GLU A 306 25.22 109.34 11.55
CA GLU A 306 25.01 107.94 11.18
C GLU A 306 23.73 107.74 10.51
N LYS A 307 23.70 106.99 9.44
CA LYS A 307 22.49 106.52 8.73
C LYS A 307 22.40 105.04 8.87
N THR A 308 21.34 104.52 9.44
CA THR A 308 21.04 103.16 9.59
C THR A 308 20.11 102.70 8.46
N PHE A 309 20.53 101.58 7.85
CA PHE A 309 19.73 100.87 6.87
C PHE A 309 19.12 99.65 7.51
N THR A 310 17.80 99.47 7.46
CA THR A 310 17.07 98.33 8.02
C THR A 310 16.32 97.59 6.92
N CYS A 311 16.54 96.32 6.79
CA CYS A 311 15.77 95.49 5.86
C CYS A 311 14.31 95.39 6.29
N THR A 312 13.37 95.72 5.46
CA THR A 312 11.91 95.72 5.73
C THR A 312 11.34 94.31 5.88
N ARG A 313 12.04 93.26 5.35
CA ARG A 313 11.62 91.86 5.34
C ARG A 313 12.17 91.04 6.52
N CYS A 314 13.40 91.19 6.89
CA CYS A 314 14.08 90.39 7.90
C CYS A 314 14.64 91.18 9.08
N GLY A 315 14.61 92.57 9.03
CA GLY A 315 15.13 93.34 10.12
C GLY A 315 16.68 93.47 10.17
N ASP A 316 17.35 92.91 9.17
CA ASP A 316 18.80 93.04 9.11
C ASP A 316 19.21 94.52 8.95
N THR A 317 20.27 94.92 9.69
CA THR A 317 20.68 96.32 9.73
C THR A 317 22.17 96.49 9.48
N TYR A 318 22.51 97.56 8.76
CA TYR A 318 23.89 98.07 8.69
C TYR A 318 23.90 99.59 8.76
N THR A 319 25.01 100.18 9.10
CA THR A 319 25.14 101.62 9.24
C THR A 319 26.21 102.18 8.28
N GLU A 320 25.94 103.40 7.82
CA GLU A 320 26.95 104.20 7.08
C GLU A 320 27.13 105.49 7.83
N ALA A 321 28.38 105.93 7.91
CA ALA A 321 28.70 107.23 8.47
C ALA A 321 28.34 108.35 7.53
N ILE A 322 27.78 109.46 8.07
CA ILE A 322 27.54 110.76 7.33
C ILE A 322 28.71 111.69 7.76
N PRO A 323 29.63 112.05 6.86
CA PRO A 323 30.78 112.88 7.23
C PRO A 323 30.34 114.20 7.83
N ALA A 324 31.10 114.69 8.81
CA ALA A 324 30.93 116.00 9.44
C ALA A 324 31.00 117.06 8.37
N THR A 325 30.23 118.19 8.53
CA THR A 325 30.10 119.26 7.54
C THR A 325 31.29 120.28 7.56
N GLY A 326 32.13 120.22 8.50
CA GLY A 326 33.33 121.07 8.62
C GLY A 326 33.00 122.47 9.06
#